data_d78339d7ccf876a4db07d76d46921030
#
_entry.id   d78339d7ccf876a4db07d76d46921030
#
_cell.length_a   1.000
_cell.length_b   1.000
_cell.length_c   1.000
_cell.angle_alpha   90.00
_cell.angle_beta   90.00
_cell.angle_gamma   90.00
#
_symmetry.space_group_name_H-M   'P 1'
#
loop_
_entity.id
_entity.type
_entity.pdbx_description
1 polymer ?
#
loop_
_entity_poly.entity_id
_entity_poly.type
_entity_poly.pdbx_seq_one_letter_code
_entity_poly.pdbx_strand_id
1 'polypeptide(L)'
;SSDQTRIIDHLFHIGSRQFEWQQGFLNYSEVFRGIFIYGQGKCADRFFEKFGISIDSFFTYGFALMSMFLSHPRCRADIDLSTIGVSSREAAVAHDMLVSDVPKIARLCQAERDREGEIAYKPSILRLYPCIKGGIRNRYIYCPLPELIIKRVSTGIFYDVIDGGADIREDYGRRFEQYVKLLIQKYQPDFFLSTEQRYMTRKGELMSPDL
;
A
#
# COMPACT_ATOMS: atom_id res chain seq x y z
N SER A 1 -9.86 14.11 -37.00
CA SER A 1 -10.69 13.47 -35.94
C SER A 1 -10.55 11.95 -35.90
N SER A 2 -10.35 11.24 -37.02
CA SER A 2 -10.22 9.76 -37.03
C SER A 2 -8.95 9.25 -36.32
N ASP A 3 -7.85 9.98 -36.37
CA ASP A 3 -6.58 9.55 -35.78
C ASP A 3 -6.58 9.68 -34.24
N GLN A 4 -7.22 10.72 -33.68
CA GLN A 4 -7.37 10.86 -32.25
C GLN A 4 -8.24 9.76 -31.65
N THR A 5 -9.31 9.36 -32.33
CA THR A 5 -10.17 8.26 -31.86
C THR A 5 -9.39 6.94 -31.85
N ARG A 6 -8.57 6.67 -32.87
CA ARG A 6 -7.72 5.48 -32.96
C ARG A 6 -6.66 5.45 -31.85
N ILE A 7 -6.06 6.58 -31.51
CA ILE A 7 -5.09 6.67 -30.41
C ILE A 7 -5.77 6.35 -29.08
N ILE A 8 -6.95 6.91 -28.84
CA ILE A 8 -7.72 6.64 -27.62
C ILE A 8 -8.10 5.16 -27.53
N ASP A 9 -8.61 4.56 -28.60
CA ASP A 9 -8.94 3.13 -28.65
C ASP A 9 -7.72 2.26 -28.40
N HIS A 10 -6.55 2.61 -28.95
CA HIS A 10 -5.28 1.90 -28.67
C HIS A 10 -4.86 2.02 -27.22
N LEU A 11 -4.97 3.21 -26.62
CA LEU A 11 -4.64 3.42 -25.20
C LEU A 11 -5.58 2.64 -24.29
N PHE A 12 -6.88 2.60 -24.61
CA PHE A 12 -7.84 1.76 -23.89
C PHE A 12 -7.52 0.27 -24.03
N HIS A 13 -7.13 -0.18 -25.21
CA HIS A 13 -6.77 -1.57 -25.45
C HIS A 13 -5.49 -1.98 -24.72
N ILE A 14 -4.46 -1.13 -24.71
CA ILE A 14 -3.23 -1.34 -23.95
C ILE A 14 -3.53 -1.31 -22.45
N GLY A 15 -4.31 -0.33 -21.99
CA GLY A 15 -4.72 -0.21 -20.60
C GLY A 15 -5.50 -1.44 -20.11
N SER A 16 -6.48 -1.92 -20.89
CA SER A 16 -7.24 -3.12 -20.52
C SER A 16 -6.35 -4.36 -20.41
N ARG A 17 -5.40 -4.55 -21.32
CA ARG A 17 -4.47 -5.67 -21.28
C ARG A 17 -3.48 -5.61 -20.11
N GLN A 18 -3.07 -4.43 -19.68
CA GLN A 18 -2.20 -4.28 -18.51
C GLN A 18 -2.85 -4.76 -17.22
N PHE A 19 -4.18 -4.79 -17.16
CA PHE A 19 -4.95 -5.23 -15.99
C PHE A 19 -5.60 -6.62 -16.16
N GLU A 20 -5.43 -7.27 -17.32
CA GLU A 20 -6.05 -8.56 -17.65
C GLU A 20 -5.62 -9.70 -16.69
N TRP A 21 -4.44 -9.58 -16.06
CA TRP A 21 -3.93 -10.50 -15.05
C TRP A 21 -4.41 -10.19 -13.62
N GLN A 22 -5.06 -9.06 -13.39
CA GLN A 22 -5.64 -8.72 -12.10
C GLN A 22 -7.02 -9.39 -11.98
N GLN A 23 -7.04 -10.56 -11.36
CA GLN A 23 -8.31 -11.22 -11.03
C GLN A 23 -8.94 -10.56 -9.81
N GLY A 24 -9.90 -9.66 -10.03
CA GLY A 24 -10.67 -9.01 -8.99
C GLY A 24 -9.94 -7.85 -8.28
N PHE A 25 -10.52 -7.39 -7.17
CA PHE A 25 -10.02 -6.24 -6.39
C PHE A 25 -8.81 -6.58 -5.51
N LEU A 26 -8.47 -7.85 -5.37
CA LEU A 26 -7.42 -8.32 -4.48
C LEU A 26 -6.25 -8.90 -5.26
N ASN A 27 -5.10 -8.25 -5.17
CA ASN A 27 -3.84 -8.79 -5.65
C ASN A 27 -3.14 -9.53 -4.49
N TYR A 28 -3.26 -10.86 -4.47
CA TYR A 28 -2.62 -11.70 -3.44
C TYR A 28 -1.11 -11.49 -3.34
N SER A 29 -0.44 -11.25 -4.46
CA SER A 29 1.00 -11.00 -4.48
C SER A 29 1.37 -9.70 -3.77
N GLU A 30 0.56 -8.66 -3.91
CA GLU A 30 0.75 -7.38 -3.23
C GLU A 30 0.56 -7.52 -1.72
N VAL A 31 -0.46 -8.25 -1.30
CA VAL A 31 -0.72 -8.53 0.12
C VAL A 31 0.39 -9.37 0.73
N PHE A 32 0.77 -10.48 0.07
CA PHE A 32 1.85 -11.34 0.55
C PHE A 32 3.16 -10.56 0.68
N ARG A 33 3.50 -9.76 -0.33
CA ARG A 33 4.67 -8.88 -0.28
C ARG A 33 4.62 -7.93 0.91
N GLY A 34 3.46 -7.30 1.15
CA GLY A 34 3.28 -6.37 2.26
C GLY A 34 3.50 -7.05 3.62
N ILE A 35 2.87 -8.20 3.84
CA ILE A 35 3.03 -8.98 5.07
C ILE A 35 4.48 -9.45 5.25
N PHE A 36 5.10 -9.97 4.19
CA PHE A 36 6.47 -10.48 4.23
C PHE A 36 7.49 -9.39 4.57
N ILE A 37 7.35 -8.22 3.95
CA ILE A 37 8.33 -7.13 4.11
C ILE A 37 8.09 -6.34 5.39
N TYR A 38 6.84 -5.99 5.72
CA TYR A 38 6.53 -5.06 6.80
C TYR A 38 6.02 -5.74 8.07
N GLY A 39 5.43 -6.94 7.96
CA GLY A 39 4.73 -7.61 9.07
C GLY A 39 5.62 -8.10 10.21
N GLN A 40 6.93 -7.87 10.16
CA GLN A 40 7.88 -8.34 11.16
C GLN A 40 9.14 -7.45 11.24
N GLY A 41 9.93 -7.63 12.32
CA GLY A 41 11.19 -6.93 12.58
C GLY A 41 11.03 -5.43 12.76
N LYS A 42 12.09 -4.66 12.47
CA LYS A 42 12.16 -3.23 12.78
C LYS A 42 11.06 -2.41 12.10
N CYS A 43 10.59 -2.81 10.92
CA CYS A 43 9.46 -2.16 10.26
C CYS A 43 8.17 -2.32 11.05
N ALA A 44 7.87 -3.53 11.53
CA ALA A 44 6.69 -3.79 12.36
C ALA A 44 6.78 -3.08 13.71
N ASP A 45 7.95 -3.12 14.35
CA ASP A 45 8.21 -2.43 15.63
C ASP A 45 7.99 -0.92 15.47
N ARG A 46 8.57 -0.32 14.43
CA ARG A 46 8.40 1.11 14.14
C ARG A 46 6.95 1.50 13.87
N PHE A 47 6.22 0.67 13.14
CA PHE A 47 4.80 0.91 12.88
C PHE A 47 3.99 0.88 14.18
N PHE A 48 4.26 -0.12 15.05
CA PHE A 48 3.62 -0.23 16.34
C PHE A 48 3.95 0.94 17.27
N GLU A 49 5.21 1.36 17.35
CA GLU A 49 5.63 2.53 18.11
C GLU A 49 4.93 3.80 17.67
N LYS A 50 4.78 3.99 16.37
CA LYS A 50 4.21 5.21 15.80
C LYS A 50 2.69 5.29 15.95
N PHE A 51 1.99 4.18 15.80
CA PHE A 51 0.53 4.15 15.71
C PHE A 51 -0.16 3.40 16.86
N GLY A 52 0.56 2.59 17.63
CA GLY A 52 0.00 1.79 18.72
C GLY A 52 -0.90 0.64 18.26
N ILE A 53 -0.73 0.17 17.05
CA ILE A 53 -1.48 -0.93 16.41
C ILE A 53 -0.51 -1.82 15.64
N SER A 54 -0.75 -3.13 15.64
CA SER A 54 0.05 -4.06 14.83
C SER A 54 -0.27 -3.93 13.33
N ILE A 55 0.69 -4.28 12.50
CA ILE A 55 0.46 -4.36 11.06
C ILE A 55 -0.62 -5.39 10.74
N ASP A 56 -0.66 -6.51 11.46
CA ASP A 56 -1.69 -7.55 11.26
C ASP A 56 -3.10 -7.02 11.55
N SER A 57 -3.28 -6.28 12.64
CA SER A 57 -4.57 -5.64 12.96
C SER A 57 -4.95 -4.59 11.91
N PHE A 58 -3.97 -3.83 11.40
CA PHE A 58 -4.19 -2.85 10.35
C PHE A 58 -4.59 -3.50 9.02
N PHE A 59 -3.91 -4.58 8.63
CA PHE A 59 -4.29 -5.41 7.47
C PHE A 59 -5.69 -5.98 7.64
N THR A 60 -5.96 -6.62 8.78
CA THR A 60 -7.25 -7.25 9.07
C THR A 60 -8.39 -6.25 8.98
N TYR A 61 -8.20 -5.05 9.55
CA TYR A 61 -9.17 -3.97 9.43
C TYR A 61 -9.39 -3.54 7.97
N GLY A 62 -8.32 -3.34 7.20
CA GLY A 62 -8.40 -2.97 5.79
C GLY A 62 -9.13 -4.01 4.94
N PHE A 63 -8.84 -5.30 5.17
CA PHE A 63 -9.53 -6.40 4.50
C PHE A 63 -11.02 -6.46 4.82
N ALA A 64 -11.38 -6.33 6.10
CA ALA A 64 -12.77 -6.32 6.51
C ALA A 64 -13.51 -5.15 5.86
N LEU A 65 -12.91 -3.97 5.88
CA LEU A 65 -13.48 -2.77 5.27
C LEU A 65 -13.67 -2.94 3.75
N MET A 66 -12.66 -3.45 3.06
CA MET A 66 -12.74 -3.73 1.63
C MET A 66 -13.85 -4.74 1.31
N SER A 67 -13.94 -5.82 2.09
CA SER A 67 -14.98 -6.85 1.91
C SER A 67 -16.39 -6.27 2.00
N MET A 68 -16.60 -5.31 2.89
CA MET A 68 -17.89 -4.60 2.98
C MET A 68 -18.18 -3.79 1.71
N PHE A 69 -17.17 -3.13 1.12
CA PHE A 69 -17.33 -2.34 -0.10
C PHE A 69 -17.50 -3.18 -1.37
N LEU A 70 -17.10 -4.46 -1.37
CA LEU A 70 -17.40 -5.36 -2.50
C LEU A 70 -18.91 -5.61 -2.64
N SER A 71 -19.65 -5.55 -1.54
CA SER A 71 -21.08 -5.86 -1.51
C SER A 71 -21.97 -4.61 -1.41
N HIS A 72 -21.45 -3.50 -0.90
CA HIS A 72 -22.24 -2.30 -0.60
C HIS A 72 -21.47 -1.03 -0.96
N PRO A 73 -22.10 -0.01 -1.58
CA PRO A 73 -21.44 1.25 -1.94
C PRO A 73 -21.09 2.11 -0.72
N ARG A 74 -21.57 1.74 0.46
CA ARG A 74 -21.30 2.40 1.74
C ARG A 74 -21.38 1.39 2.88
N CYS A 75 -20.64 1.63 3.94
CA CYS A 75 -20.79 0.89 5.20
C CYS A 75 -20.99 1.86 6.39
N ARG A 76 -21.38 1.32 7.54
CA ARG A 76 -21.48 2.12 8.77
C ARG A 76 -20.08 2.45 9.29
N ALA A 77 -19.95 3.59 9.95
CA ALA A 77 -18.66 4.00 10.52
C ALA A 77 -18.31 3.25 11.82
N ASP A 78 -19.31 2.68 12.50
CA ASP A 78 -19.19 1.93 13.75
C ASP A 78 -19.01 0.43 13.44
N ILE A 79 -17.85 0.06 12.91
CA ILE A 79 -17.52 -1.32 12.54
C ILE A 79 -16.99 -2.04 13.78
N ASP A 80 -17.63 -3.14 14.18
CA ASP A 80 -17.12 -4.04 15.20
C ASP A 80 -16.40 -5.23 14.56
N LEU A 81 -15.11 -5.38 14.84
CA LEU A 81 -14.25 -6.46 14.32
C LEU A 81 -13.67 -7.32 15.45
N SER A 82 -14.26 -7.27 16.65
CA SER A 82 -13.83 -8.07 17.80
C SER A 82 -13.84 -9.57 17.53
N THR A 83 -14.80 -10.03 16.72
CA THR A 83 -14.94 -11.43 16.32
C THR A 83 -13.81 -11.97 15.46
N ILE A 84 -13.05 -11.09 14.80
CA ILE A 84 -11.89 -11.45 13.98
C ILE A 84 -10.56 -11.00 14.59
N GLY A 85 -10.56 -10.74 15.89
CA GLY A 85 -9.35 -10.50 16.66
C GLY A 85 -8.81 -9.07 16.65
N VAL A 86 -9.56 -8.09 16.09
CA VAL A 86 -9.19 -6.67 16.15
C VAL A 86 -9.92 -6.02 17.31
N SER A 87 -9.19 -5.53 18.29
CA SER A 87 -9.78 -4.83 19.43
C SER A 87 -10.41 -3.50 19.01
N SER A 88 -11.38 -3.01 19.79
CA SER A 88 -12.04 -1.73 19.51
C SER A 88 -11.06 -0.55 19.46
N ARG A 89 -9.97 -0.61 20.24
CA ARG A 89 -8.90 0.42 20.21
C ARG A 89 -8.14 0.37 18.88
N GLU A 90 -7.73 -0.82 18.44
CA GLU A 90 -7.01 -1.01 17.18
C GLU A 90 -7.89 -0.65 15.99
N ALA A 91 -9.16 -1.05 16.02
CA ALA A 91 -10.15 -0.68 15.01
C ALA A 91 -10.29 0.85 14.89
N ALA A 92 -10.33 1.58 16.00
CA ALA A 92 -10.40 3.03 16.00
C ALA A 92 -9.15 3.67 15.36
N VAL A 93 -7.95 3.19 15.70
CA VAL A 93 -6.69 3.68 15.10
C VAL A 93 -6.65 3.37 13.60
N ALA A 94 -6.95 2.14 13.20
CA ALA A 94 -6.99 1.76 11.79
C ALA A 94 -8.02 2.57 11.01
N HIS A 95 -9.19 2.82 11.62
CA HIS A 95 -10.21 3.68 11.05
C HIS A 95 -9.66 5.08 10.75
N ASP A 96 -9.01 5.72 11.72
CA ASP A 96 -8.48 7.08 11.55
C ASP A 96 -7.32 7.17 10.55
N MET A 97 -6.61 6.05 10.30
CA MET A 97 -5.59 5.93 9.27
C MET A 97 -6.17 5.75 7.86
N LEU A 98 -7.37 5.17 7.72
CA LEU A 98 -7.97 4.87 6.41
C LEU A 98 -9.09 5.84 6.02
N VAL A 99 -9.73 6.47 6.99
CA VAL A 99 -10.96 7.23 6.78
C VAL A 99 -10.76 8.69 7.18
N SER A 100 -11.17 9.60 6.31
CA SER A 100 -11.10 11.03 6.58
C SER A 100 -12.42 11.72 6.27
N ASP A 101 -12.60 12.95 6.73
CA ASP A 101 -13.73 13.79 6.38
C ASP A 101 -13.44 14.64 5.12
N VAL A 102 -14.50 15.12 4.49
CA VAL A 102 -14.40 15.96 3.29
C VAL A 102 -13.59 17.25 3.53
N PRO A 103 -13.78 17.99 4.66
CA PRO A 103 -12.98 19.18 4.92
C PRO A 103 -11.47 18.92 5.03
N LYS A 104 -11.06 17.81 5.66
CA LYS A 104 -9.64 17.45 5.77
C LYS A 104 -9.08 17.07 4.40
N ILE A 105 -9.79 16.26 3.62
CA ILE A 105 -9.38 15.91 2.26
C ILE A 105 -9.24 17.16 1.39
N ALA A 106 -10.21 18.07 1.42
CA ALA A 106 -10.15 19.32 0.65
C ALA A 106 -8.93 20.16 1.00
N ARG A 107 -8.61 20.31 2.30
CA ARG A 107 -7.39 21.02 2.74
C ARG A 107 -6.11 20.35 2.25
N LEU A 108 -6.02 19.01 2.31
CA LEU A 108 -4.87 18.27 1.82
C LEU A 108 -4.71 18.40 0.31
N CYS A 109 -5.81 18.31 -0.44
CA CYS A 109 -5.79 18.54 -1.90
C CYS A 109 -5.33 19.95 -2.25
N GLN A 110 -5.76 20.97 -1.50
CA GLN A 110 -5.30 22.34 -1.72
C GLN A 110 -3.79 22.46 -1.42
N ALA A 111 -3.33 21.94 -0.28
CA ALA A 111 -1.90 21.96 0.06
C ALA A 111 -1.03 21.27 -1.00
N GLU A 112 -1.52 20.17 -1.60
CA GLU A 112 -0.80 19.50 -2.70
C GLU A 112 -0.81 20.33 -3.99
N ARG A 113 -1.86 21.08 -4.28
CA ARG A 113 -1.90 22.00 -5.43
C ARG A 113 -0.89 23.12 -5.30
N ASP A 114 -0.72 23.63 -4.08
CA ASP A 114 0.15 24.77 -3.78
C ASP A 114 1.64 24.37 -3.75
N ARG A 115 1.97 23.07 -3.74
CA ARG A 115 3.35 22.58 -3.87
C ARG A 115 3.83 22.72 -5.32
N GLU A 116 5.13 22.96 -5.48
CA GLU A 116 5.78 22.94 -6.80
C GLU A 116 5.63 21.58 -7.50
N GLY A 117 5.53 21.60 -8.82
CA GLY A 117 5.41 20.44 -9.69
C GLY A 117 4.05 20.29 -10.36
N GLU A 118 4.01 19.51 -11.42
CA GLU A 118 2.81 19.29 -12.20
C GLU A 118 1.78 18.42 -11.44
N ILE A 119 0.55 18.91 -11.34
CA ILE A 119 -0.55 18.24 -10.63
C ILE A 119 -0.80 16.81 -11.15
N ALA A 120 -0.59 16.58 -12.45
CA ALA A 120 -0.80 15.28 -13.08
C ALA A 120 0.05 14.15 -12.49
N TYR A 121 1.23 14.48 -11.93
CA TYR A 121 2.14 13.50 -11.34
C TYR A 121 2.06 13.42 -9.81
N LYS A 122 1.23 14.25 -9.19
CA LYS A 122 1.07 14.21 -7.73
C LYS A 122 0.20 13.04 -7.30
N PRO A 123 0.59 12.30 -6.25
CA PRO A 123 -0.22 11.19 -5.75
C PRO A 123 -1.57 11.70 -5.22
N SER A 124 -2.64 11.01 -5.56
CA SER A 124 -3.97 11.33 -5.01
C SER A 124 -3.99 11.18 -3.49
N ILE A 125 -4.64 12.11 -2.80
CA ILE A 125 -4.89 12.04 -1.34
C ILE A 125 -5.69 10.79 -0.95
N LEU A 126 -6.47 10.21 -1.87
CA LEU A 126 -7.15 8.94 -1.66
C LEU A 126 -6.19 7.75 -1.47
N ARG A 127 -4.92 7.87 -1.84
CA ARG A 127 -3.91 6.86 -1.49
C ARG A 127 -3.57 6.86 -0.01
N LEU A 128 -3.72 8.00 0.66
CA LEU A 128 -3.51 8.14 2.11
C LEU A 128 -4.79 7.85 2.88
N TYR A 129 -5.91 8.41 2.42
CA TYR A 129 -7.25 8.23 3.00
C TYR A 129 -8.20 7.69 1.93
N PRO A 130 -8.25 6.35 1.71
CA PRO A 130 -9.08 5.77 0.67
C PRO A 130 -10.58 5.92 0.92
N CYS A 131 -10.97 6.18 2.17
CA CYS A 131 -12.36 6.26 2.59
C CYS A 131 -12.74 7.64 3.12
N ILE A 132 -13.99 8.01 2.92
CA ILE A 132 -14.53 9.34 3.26
C ILE A 132 -15.75 9.17 4.15
N LYS A 133 -15.75 9.86 5.31
CA LYS A 133 -16.93 9.97 6.17
C LYS A 133 -17.99 10.82 5.49
N GLY A 134 -19.25 10.38 5.57
CA GLY A 134 -20.37 11.14 5.01
C GLY A 134 -21.72 10.71 5.56
N GLY A 135 -22.77 11.29 4.96
CA GLY A 135 -24.14 11.10 5.43
C GLY A 135 -24.47 11.91 6.69
N ILE A 136 -25.68 11.69 7.22
CA ILE A 136 -26.14 12.40 8.41
C ILE A 136 -25.23 12.07 9.60
N ARG A 137 -24.62 13.10 10.21
CA ARG A 137 -23.70 12.99 11.36
C ARG A 137 -22.50 12.07 11.09
N ASN A 138 -22.02 11.97 9.84
CA ASN A 138 -20.88 11.12 9.46
C ASN A 138 -21.04 9.63 9.84
N ARG A 139 -22.26 9.11 9.82
CA ARG A 139 -22.55 7.72 10.19
C ARG A 139 -22.11 6.69 9.16
N TYR A 140 -21.77 7.12 7.96
CA TYR A 140 -21.41 6.23 6.87
C TYR A 140 -20.00 6.52 6.39
N ILE A 141 -19.37 5.48 5.86
CA ILE A 141 -18.11 5.53 5.15
C ILE A 141 -18.40 5.21 3.68
N TYR A 142 -17.76 5.94 2.79
CA TYR A 142 -17.77 5.74 1.35
C TYR A 142 -16.33 5.50 0.88
N CYS A 143 -16.12 4.57 -0.03
CA CYS A 143 -14.84 4.34 -0.66
C CYS A 143 -14.99 4.45 -2.18
N PRO A 144 -14.52 5.54 -2.80
CA PRO A 144 -14.63 5.73 -4.25
C PRO A 144 -13.89 4.67 -5.04
N LEU A 145 -12.76 4.16 -4.52
CA LEU A 145 -11.87 3.20 -5.17
C LEU A 145 -11.42 2.17 -4.13
N PRO A 146 -12.19 1.07 -3.94
CA PRO A 146 -11.93 0.07 -2.89
C PRO A 146 -10.52 -0.56 -2.96
N GLU A 147 -9.94 -0.69 -4.14
CA GLU A 147 -8.57 -1.18 -4.33
C GLU A 147 -7.51 -0.34 -3.62
N LEU A 148 -7.78 0.95 -3.38
CA LEU A 148 -6.86 1.82 -2.64
C LEU A 148 -6.76 1.45 -1.16
N ILE A 149 -7.77 0.78 -0.60
CA ILE A 149 -7.69 0.26 0.78
C ILE A 149 -6.55 -0.75 0.87
N ILE A 150 -6.51 -1.73 -0.04
CA ILE A 150 -5.45 -2.75 -0.06
C ILE A 150 -4.09 -2.12 -0.28
N LYS A 151 -3.97 -1.19 -1.23
CA LYS A 151 -2.71 -0.46 -1.44
C LYS A 151 -2.27 0.30 -0.20
N ARG A 152 -3.21 0.91 0.54
CA ARG A 152 -2.89 1.66 1.75
C ARG A 152 -2.40 0.75 2.88
N VAL A 153 -3.05 -0.40 3.10
CA VAL A 153 -2.64 -1.34 4.15
C VAL A 153 -1.47 -2.25 3.74
N SER A 154 -1.03 -2.24 2.49
CA SER A 154 0.12 -3.01 2.00
C SER A 154 1.31 -2.10 1.68
N THR A 155 1.45 -1.66 0.44
CA THR A 155 2.58 -0.85 -0.01
C THR A 155 2.61 0.55 0.63
N GLY A 156 1.47 1.05 1.08
CA GLY A 156 1.36 2.33 1.78
C GLY A 156 2.09 2.37 3.11
N ILE A 157 2.28 1.22 3.77
CA ILE A 157 3.03 1.09 5.04
C ILE A 157 4.47 1.58 4.89
N PHE A 158 5.08 1.42 3.71
CA PHE A 158 6.42 1.94 3.44
C PHE A 158 6.56 3.41 3.86
N TYR A 159 5.61 4.24 3.46
CA TYR A 159 5.64 5.69 3.76
C TYR A 159 5.39 5.99 5.24
N ASP A 160 4.80 5.07 5.97
CA ASP A 160 4.55 5.23 7.40
C ASP A 160 5.80 4.96 8.25
N VAL A 161 6.72 4.10 7.77
CA VAL A 161 7.87 3.62 8.55
C VAL A 161 9.22 4.13 8.07
N ILE A 162 9.34 4.53 6.80
CA ILE A 162 10.63 4.87 6.18
C ILE A 162 11.35 6.09 6.80
N ASP A 163 10.61 6.92 7.52
CA ASP A 163 11.16 8.05 8.28
C ASP A 163 11.90 7.62 9.56
N GLY A 164 11.82 6.34 9.94
CA GLY A 164 12.46 5.78 11.13
C GLY A 164 13.99 5.68 11.08
N GLY A 165 14.62 6.13 9.98
CA GLY A 165 16.08 6.23 9.89
C GLY A 165 16.76 5.10 9.09
N ALA A 166 18.10 5.03 9.23
CA ALA A 166 18.93 4.09 8.47
C ALA A 166 18.57 2.62 8.77
N ASP A 167 18.35 2.31 10.04
CA ASP A 167 18.04 0.96 10.52
C ASP A 167 16.78 0.36 9.89
N ILE A 168 15.75 1.21 9.70
CA ILE A 168 14.49 0.77 9.08
C ILE A 168 14.71 0.52 7.60
N ARG A 169 15.49 1.39 6.94
CA ARG A 169 15.80 1.23 5.51
C ARG A 169 16.62 -0.02 5.24
N GLU A 170 17.57 -0.34 6.11
CA GLU A 170 18.37 -1.56 6.03
C GLU A 170 17.51 -2.82 6.25
N ASP A 171 16.66 -2.83 7.29
CA ASP A 171 15.75 -3.96 7.54
C ASP A 171 14.77 -4.15 6.37
N TYR A 172 14.22 -3.06 5.82
CA TYR A 172 13.39 -3.08 4.61
C TYR A 172 14.14 -3.67 3.42
N GLY A 173 15.34 -3.15 3.10
CA GLY A 173 16.17 -3.61 1.98
C GLY A 173 16.45 -5.11 2.07
N ARG A 174 16.93 -5.57 3.22
CA ARG A 174 17.22 -6.99 3.47
C ARG A 174 15.98 -7.88 3.29
N ARG A 175 14.80 -7.44 3.73
CA ARG A 175 13.54 -8.20 3.57
C ARG A 175 13.06 -8.20 2.13
N PHE A 176 13.25 -7.09 1.44
CA PHE A 176 12.94 -7.01 0.02
C PHE A 176 13.80 -7.97 -0.80
N GLU A 177 15.10 -8.04 -0.55
CA GLU A 177 16.01 -9.04 -1.15
C GLU A 177 15.56 -10.48 -0.87
N GLN A 178 15.23 -10.77 0.41
CA GLN A 178 14.71 -12.09 0.79
C GLN A 178 13.42 -12.44 0.05
N TYR A 179 12.54 -11.48 -0.13
CA TYR A 179 11.30 -11.64 -0.89
C TYR A 179 11.59 -11.95 -2.37
N VAL A 180 12.47 -11.18 -3.01
CA VAL A 180 12.88 -11.41 -4.41
C VAL A 180 13.54 -12.79 -4.55
N LYS A 181 14.46 -13.14 -3.65
CA LYS A 181 15.11 -14.45 -3.61
C LYS A 181 14.10 -15.59 -3.52
N LEU A 182 13.11 -15.48 -2.65
CA LEU A 182 12.02 -16.46 -2.49
C LEU A 182 11.22 -16.62 -3.79
N LEU A 183 10.90 -15.53 -4.48
CA LEU A 183 10.19 -15.57 -5.75
C LEU A 183 11.01 -16.26 -6.84
N ILE A 184 12.29 -15.89 -6.98
CA ILE A 184 13.18 -16.50 -7.99
C ILE A 184 13.33 -18.00 -7.72
N GLN A 185 13.61 -18.40 -6.49
CA GLN A 185 13.73 -19.80 -6.11
C GLN A 185 12.46 -20.61 -6.39
N LYS A 186 11.29 -19.99 -6.24
CA LYS A 186 10.01 -20.65 -6.49
C LYS A 186 9.69 -20.82 -7.96
N TYR A 187 9.98 -19.82 -8.78
CA TYR A 187 9.59 -19.80 -10.21
C TYR A 187 10.71 -20.22 -11.16
N GLN A 188 11.96 -20.15 -10.69
CA GLN A 188 13.17 -20.50 -11.44
C GLN A 188 14.12 -21.29 -10.52
N PRO A 189 13.75 -22.53 -10.11
CA PRO A 189 14.50 -23.30 -9.10
C PRO A 189 15.93 -23.63 -9.55
N ASP A 190 16.18 -23.68 -10.86
CA ASP A 190 17.51 -23.97 -11.42
C ASP A 190 18.41 -22.70 -11.49
N PHE A 191 17.90 -21.54 -11.10
CA PHE A 191 18.66 -20.31 -11.12
C PHE A 191 19.56 -20.23 -9.88
N PHE A 192 20.87 -20.11 -10.08
CA PHE A 192 21.81 -19.91 -8.99
C PHE A 192 21.81 -18.43 -8.60
N LEU A 193 21.32 -18.14 -7.40
CA LEU A 193 21.35 -16.80 -6.82
C LEU A 193 22.59 -16.65 -5.96
N SER A 194 23.50 -15.78 -6.37
CA SER A 194 24.59 -15.30 -5.54
C SER A 194 24.11 -14.14 -4.68
N THR A 195 24.43 -14.16 -3.40
CA THR A 195 24.28 -12.98 -2.56
C THR A 195 25.30 -11.92 -2.96
N GLU A 196 24.99 -10.66 -2.68
CA GLU A 196 25.90 -9.53 -2.87
C GLU A 196 27.31 -9.88 -2.36
N GLN A 197 28.31 -9.73 -3.23
CA GLN A 197 29.69 -10.04 -2.92
C GLN A 197 30.54 -8.78 -2.94
N ARG A 198 31.36 -8.62 -1.92
CA ARG A 198 32.40 -7.60 -1.89
C ARG A 198 33.55 -7.99 -2.77
N TYR A 199 34.00 -7.13 -3.61
CA TYR A 199 35.19 -7.35 -4.43
C TYR A 199 36.08 -6.11 -4.47
N MET A 200 37.39 -6.37 -4.53
CA MET A 200 38.38 -5.30 -4.55
C MET A 200 38.67 -4.87 -5.98
N THR A 201 38.62 -3.57 -6.21
CA THR A 201 39.05 -2.97 -7.46
C THR A 201 40.27 -2.08 -7.22
N ARG A 202 40.92 -1.61 -8.30
CA ARG A 202 42.00 -0.63 -8.18
C ARG A 202 41.55 0.72 -7.56
N LYS A 203 40.25 0.99 -7.50
CA LYS A 203 39.66 2.22 -6.95
C LYS A 203 39.09 2.01 -5.54
N GLY A 204 39.16 0.81 -4.98
CA GLY A 204 38.66 0.46 -3.67
C GLY A 204 37.72 -0.74 -3.66
N GLU A 205 37.12 -1.00 -2.51
CA GLU A 205 36.13 -2.05 -2.32
C GLU A 205 34.80 -1.64 -2.96
N LEU A 206 34.24 -2.53 -3.74
CA LEU A 206 32.92 -2.36 -4.36
C LEU A 206 32.03 -3.55 -3.99
N MET A 207 30.72 -3.34 -4.03
CA MET A 207 29.71 -4.39 -3.91
C MET A 207 29.28 -4.82 -5.31
N SER A 208 28.99 -6.11 -5.49
CA SER A 208 28.35 -6.57 -6.73
C SER A 208 26.97 -5.89 -6.88
N PRO A 209 26.48 -5.70 -8.11
CA PRO A 209 25.11 -5.21 -8.29
C PRO A 209 24.12 -6.15 -7.62
N ASP A 210 23.07 -5.58 -7.06
CA ASP A 210 21.91 -6.36 -6.61
C ASP A 210 21.29 -7.05 -7.83
N LEU A 211 21.12 -8.37 -7.74
CA LEU A 211 20.45 -9.18 -8.75
C LEU A 211 18.97 -9.29 -8.43
#